data_427d3cd5bd8d43183f4848fe84961aeb
#
_entry.id   427d3cd5bd8d43183f4848fe84961aeb
#
_cell.length_a   1.000
_cell.length_b   1.000
_cell.length_c   1.000
_cell.angle_alpha   90.00
_cell.angle_beta   90.00
_cell.angle_gamma   90.00
#
_symmetry.space_group_name_H-M   'P 1'
#
loop_
_entity.id
_entity.type
_entity.pdbx_description
1 polymer ?
#
loop_
_entity_poly.entity_id
_entity_poly.type
_entity_poly.pdbx_seq_one_letter_code
_entity_poly.pdbx_strand_id
1 'polypeptide(L)'
;DVCSSDLIDSFKVLEPIHDAFRNYVKREYSVMPEELMLDRASLMGLSAKEMTCLIGGMRVLGTNFDDTKHGVFTDKVGALTNDFFVHLTDMKYLWKPTGKNSYEVIERKNNKVKFTATRVDLVFGSNSVLRAYAEVYAQDDNKEKFIKDFVDVWTKIMNTGL
;
A
#
# COMPACT_ATOMS: atom_id res chain seq x y z
N ASP A 1 19.57 30.55 -20.82
CA ASP A 1 19.02 30.46 -19.48
C ASP A 1 19.41 29.15 -18.80
N VAL A 2 20.62 29.15 -18.24
CA VAL A 2 21.26 27.98 -17.63
C VAL A 2 20.51 27.53 -16.37
N CYS A 3 19.77 28.42 -15.71
CA CYS A 3 19.11 28.14 -14.44
C CYS A 3 17.90 27.22 -14.53
N SER A 4 17.17 27.21 -15.65
CA SER A 4 15.92 26.43 -15.75
C SER A 4 16.19 24.94 -16.01
N SER A 5 17.23 24.61 -16.81
CA SER A 5 17.59 23.21 -17.06
C SER A 5 18.21 22.55 -15.83
N ASP A 6 19.05 23.28 -15.09
CA ASP A 6 19.67 22.78 -13.86
C ASP A 6 18.61 22.57 -12.78
N LEU A 7 17.59 23.42 -12.70
CA LEU A 7 16.47 23.27 -11.76
C LEU A 7 15.63 22.04 -12.08
N ILE A 8 15.33 21.79 -13.36
CA ILE A 8 14.58 20.63 -13.80
C ILE A 8 15.34 19.33 -13.49
N ASP A 9 16.65 19.30 -13.74
CA ASP A 9 17.49 18.14 -13.43
C ASP A 9 17.58 17.91 -11.93
N SER A 10 17.66 18.98 -11.12
CA SER A 10 17.62 18.88 -9.65
C SER A 10 16.29 18.34 -9.15
N PHE A 11 15.16 18.74 -9.74
CA PHE A 11 13.85 18.18 -9.40
C PHE A 11 13.75 16.70 -9.74
N LYS A 12 14.31 16.24 -10.86
CA LYS A 12 14.34 14.82 -11.22
C LYS A 12 15.11 13.98 -10.23
N VAL A 13 16.21 14.50 -9.69
CA VAL A 13 16.99 13.82 -8.65
C VAL A 13 16.21 13.73 -7.34
N LEU A 14 15.36 14.72 -7.05
CA LEU A 14 14.53 14.76 -5.85
C LEU A 14 13.21 14.00 -5.99
N GLU A 15 12.85 13.56 -7.21
CA GLU A 15 11.68 12.72 -7.39
C GLU A 15 11.80 11.43 -6.58
N PRO A 16 10.74 11.06 -5.84
CA PRO A 16 10.78 9.82 -5.08
C PRO A 16 10.97 8.61 -6.01
N ILE A 17 11.85 7.73 -5.59
CA ILE A 17 11.96 6.38 -6.15
C ILE A 17 10.66 5.65 -5.86
N HIS A 18 10.42 4.47 -6.45
CA HIS A 18 9.29 3.62 -6.07
C HIS A 18 9.07 3.66 -4.56
N ASP A 19 7.89 4.03 -4.14
CA ASP A 19 7.50 4.01 -2.75
C ASP A 19 6.23 3.16 -2.58
N ALA A 20 6.43 1.90 -2.22
CA ALA A 20 5.35 0.96 -2.04
C ALA A 20 4.43 1.34 -0.88
N PHE A 21 4.96 2.00 0.16
CA PHE A 21 4.16 2.45 1.30
C PHE A 21 3.14 3.51 0.88
N ARG A 22 3.52 4.39 -0.05
CA ARG A 22 2.64 5.41 -0.61
C ARG A 22 2.06 5.02 -1.98
N ASN A 23 2.26 3.79 -2.38
CA ASN A 23 1.79 3.20 -3.64
C ASN A 23 2.24 3.98 -4.89
N TYR A 24 3.44 4.51 -4.84
CA TYR A 24 4.06 5.19 -5.96
C TYR A 24 4.97 4.23 -6.74
N VAL A 25 4.66 4.02 -8.01
CA VAL A 25 5.43 3.13 -8.90
C VAL A 25 5.88 3.90 -10.13
N LYS A 26 7.18 4.03 -10.29
CA LYS A 26 7.80 4.68 -11.44
C LYS A 26 8.00 3.67 -12.57
N ARG A 27 7.60 4.02 -13.79
CA ARG A 27 7.61 3.09 -14.94
C ARG A 27 9.01 2.65 -15.38
N GLU A 28 10.03 3.44 -15.11
CA GLU A 28 11.38 3.28 -15.65
C GLU A 28 12.31 2.41 -14.80
N TYR A 29 11.82 1.88 -13.66
CA TYR A 29 12.65 1.06 -12.77
C TYR A 29 12.56 -0.42 -13.11
N SER A 30 13.75 -1.07 -13.13
CA SER A 30 13.86 -2.52 -13.33
C SER A 30 13.60 -3.32 -12.04
N VAL A 31 13.75 -2.70 -10.87
CA VAL A 31 13.53 -3.36 -9.57
C VAL A 31 12.04 -3.38 -9.25
N MET A 32 11.55 -4.53 -8.79
CA MET A 32 10.14 -4.68 -8.45
C MET A 32 9.76 -3.88 -7.22
N PRO A 33 8.59 -3.19 -7.21
CA PRO A 33 8.17 -2.36 -6.07
C PRO A 33 8.09 -3.12 -4.75
N GLU A 34 7.69 -4.38 -4.77
CA GLU A 34 7.61 -5.23 -3.59
C GLU A 34 8.98 -5.52 -2.98
N GLU A 35 10.03 -5.63 -3.79
CA GLU A 35 11.39 -5.81 -3.29
C GLU A 35 11.89 -4.55 -2.58
N LEU A 36 11.63 -3.38 -3.16
CA LEU A 36 11.96 -2.10 -2.52
C LEU A 36 11.18 -1.90 -1.23
N MET A 37 9.95 -2.36 -1.17
CA MET A 37 9.13 -2.33 0.06
C MET A 37 9.79 -3.13 1.18
N LEU A 38 10.24 -4.36 0.88
CA LEU A 38 10.90 -5.22 1.86
C LEU A 38 12.20 -4.61 2.35
N ASP A 39 13.00 -4.05 1.45
CA ASP A 39 14.25 -3.37 1.81
C ASP A 39 13.98 -2.17 2.72
N ARG A 40 12.99 -1.36 2.40
CA ARG A 40 12.64 -0.18 3.21
C ARG A 40 12.11 -0.58 4.57
N ALA A 41 11.26 -1.62 4.65
CA ALA A 41 10.77 -2.15 5.91
C ALA A 41 11.92 -2.64 6.79
N SER A 42 12.89 -3.34 6.20
CA SER A 42 14.08 -3.80 6.89
C SER A 42 14.91 -2.63 7.46
N LEU A 43 15.11 -1.58 6.66
CA LEU A 43 15.84 -0.38 7.09
C LEU A 43 15.12 0.35 8.24
N MET A 44 13.80 0.33 8.27
CA MET A 44 13.00 0.91 9.36
C MET A 44 12.86 -0.02 10.57
N GLY A 45 13.40 -1.23 10.50
CA GLY A 45 13.28 -2.21 11.57
C GLY A 45 11.87 -2.78 11.75
N LEU A 46 11.09 -2.83 10.68
CA LEU A 46 9.73 -3.35 10.72
C LEU A 46 9.69 -4.86 10.49
N SER A 47 8.91 -5.57 11.30
CA SER A 47 8.56 -6.97 11.04
C SER A 47 7.54 -7.07 9.90
N ALA A 48 7.34 -8.27 9.37
CA ALA A 48 6.32 -8.51 8.33
C ALA A 48 4.91 -8.11 8.81
N LYS A 49 4.59 -8.39 10.07
CA LYS A 49 3.32 -8.00 10.68
C LYS A 49 3.17 -6.49 10.77
N GLU A 50 4.22 -5.80 11.22
CA GLU A 50 4.22 -4.34 11.34
C GLU A 50 4.10 -3.67 9.97
N MET A 51 4.83 -4.16 8.97
CA MET A 51 4.75 -3.68 7.59
C MET A 51 3.33 -3.84 7.02
N THR A 52 2.73 -5.00 7.21
CA THR A 52 1.36 -5.28 6.75
C THR A 52 0.35 -4.33 7.39
N CYS A 53 0.43 -4.17 8.70
CA CYS A 53 -0.43 -3.27 9.46
C CYS A 53 -0.28 -1.82 8.99
N LEU A 54 0.95 -1.36 8.82
CA LEU A 54 1.24 0.00 8.40
C LEU A 54 0.66 0.31 7.02
N ILE A 55 0.88 -0.57 6.05
CA ILE A 55 0.41 -0.36 4.68
C ILE A 55 -1.12 -0.35 4.63
N GLY A 56 -1.78 -1.29 5.31
CA GLY A 56 -3.24 -1.31 5.36
C GLY A 56 -3.84 -0.03 5.91
N GLY A 57 -3.25 0.50 6.97
CA GLY A 57 -3.68 1.78 7.55
C GLY A 57 -3.40 2.97 6.64
N MET A 58 -2.23 3.03 6.04
CA MET A 58 -1.88 4.11 5.11
C MET A 58 -2.81 4.14 3.89
N ARG A 59 -3.22 2.99 3.38
CA ARG A 59 -4.16 2.90 2.25
C ARG A 59 -5.52 3.51 2.60
N VAL A 60 -6.11 3.13 3.73
CA VAL A 60 -7.43 3.65 4.13
C VAL A 60 -7.37 5.13 4.54
N LEU A 61 -6.23 5.60 5.03
CA LEU A 61 -6.04 7.02 5.33
C LEU A 61 -5.82 7.88 4.08
N GLY A 62 -5.59 7.26 2.92
CA GLY A 62 -5.42 7.99 1.67
C GLY A 62 -4.09 8.70 1.55
N THR A 63 -3.01 8.08 2.04
CA THR A 63 -1.66 8.66 2.03
C THR A 63 -0.87 8.36 0.76
N ASN A 64 -1.49 7.83 -0.27
CA ASN A 64 -0.84 7.54 -1.53
C ASN A 64 -0.20 8.80 -2.13
N PHE A 65 0.92 8.60 -2.83
CA PHE A 65 1.58 9.68 -3.55
C PHE A 65 0.62 10.25 -4.61
N ASP A 66 0.53 11.60 -4.68
CA ASP A 66 -0.31 12.31 -5.64
C ASP A 66 -1.81 11.94 -5.57
N ASP A 67 -2.28 11.59 -4.38
CA ASP A 67 -3.69 11.23 -4.10
C ASP A 67 -4.25 10.11 -4.99
N THR A 68 -3.42 9.21 -5.49
CA THR A 68 -3.89 8.06 -6.26
C THR A 68 -4.77 7.16 -5.40
N LYS A 69 -5.69 6.45 -6.04
CA LYS A 69 -6.65 5.60 -5.33
C LYS A 69 -6.31 4.11 -5.40
N HIS A 70 -5.14 3.76 -5.90
CA HIS A 70 -4.70 2.36 -5.96
C HIS A 70 -4.53 1.77 -4.56
N GLY A 71 -5.21 0.68 -4.29
CA GLY A 71 -5.17 0.00 -3.00
C GLY A 71 -6.01 0.66 -1.91
N VAL A 72 -6.70 1.75 -2.21
CA VAL A 72 -7.59 2.43 -1.26
C VAL A 72 -8.93 1.69 -1.23
N PHE A 73 -8.97 0.57 -0.50
CA PHE A 73 -10.11 -0.36 -0.45
C PHE A 73 -11.10 0.03 0.65
N THR A 74 -11.61 1.25 0.57
CA THR A 74 -12.57 1.74 1.54
C THR A 74 -13.48 2.80 0.92
N ASP A 75 -14.72 2.87 1.37
CA ASP A 75 -15.65 3.93 1.03
C ASP A 75 -15.51 5.15 1.98
N LYS A 76 -14.69 5.02 3.03
CA LYS A 76 -14.47 6.04 4.06
C LYS A 76 -13.01 6.47 4.12
N VAL A 77 -12.49 7.01 3.03
CA VAL A 77 -11.10 7.47 2.96
C VAL A 77 -10.82 8.51 4.03
N GLY A 78 -9.70 8.35 4.73
CA GLY A 78 -9.32 9.22 5.83
C GLY A 78 -9.72 8.71 7.21
N ALA A 79 -10.50 7.65 7.29
CA ALA A 79 -10.83 6.97 8.54
C ALA A 79 -9.93 5.73 8.73
N LEU A 80 -9.34 5.60 9.91
CA LEU A 80 -8.49 4.44 10.22
C LEU A 80 -9.37 3.23 10.54
N THR A 81 -9.53 2.35 9.55
CA THR A 81 -10.32 1.12 9.65
C THR A 81 -9.53 -0.05 9.09
N ASN A 82 -10.01 -1.27 9.30
CA ASN A 82 -9.44 -2.48 8.72
C ASN A 82 -9.98 -2.80 7.32
N ASP A 83 -10.63 -1.86 6.67
CA ASP A 83 -11.31 -2.07 5.37
C ASP A 83 -10.38 -2.60 4.27
N PHE A 84 -9.12 -2.15 4.25
CA PHE A 84 -8.14 -2.66 3.28
C PHE A 84 -8.06 -4.18 3.32
N PHE A 85 -7.95 -4.75 4.50
CA PHE A 85 -7.83 -6.19 4.68
C PHE A 85 -9.15 -6.92 4.41
N VAL A 86 -10.26 -6.34 4.81
CA VAL A 86 -11.59 -6.91 4.55
C VAL A 86 -11.81 -7.10 3.05
N HIS A 87 -11.56 -6.06 2.26
CA HIS A 87 -11.75 -6.12 0.81
C HIS A 87 -10.66 -6.92 0.09
N LEU A 88 -9.41 -6.86 0.57
CA LEU A 88 -8.30 -7.62 0.00
C LEU A 88 -8.55 -9.13 0.06
N THR A 89 -9.11 -9.61 1.17
CA THR A 89 -9.32 -11.04 1.41
C THR A 89 -10.72 -11.52 1.03
N ASP A 90 -11.58 -10.64 0.56
CA ASP A 90 -12.96 -10.98 0.21
C ASP A 90 -13.02 -11.74 -1.12
N MET A 91 -13.57 -12.94 -1.07
CA MET A 91 -13.67 -13.83 -2.23
C MET A 91 -14.68 -13.38 -3.29
N LYS A 92 -15.51 -12.36 -2.99
CA LYS A 92 -16.46 -11.80 -3.97
C LYS A 92 -15.76 -10.97 -5.06
N TYR A 93 -14.51 -10.63 -4.89
CA TYR A 93 -13.73 -9.88 -5.86
C TYR A 93 -12.80 -10.77 -6.67
N LEU A 94 -12.59 -10.35 -7.92
CA LEU A 94 -11.59 -10.90 -8.83
C LEU A 94 -10.61 -9.79 -9.21
N TRP A 95 -9.33 -10.10 -9.24
CA TRP A 95 -8.29 -9.16 -9.64
C TRP A 95 -7.93 -9.40 -11.10
N LYS A 96 -8.09 -8.36 -11.93
CA LYS A 96 -7.81 -8.42 -13.37
C LYS A 96 -6.62 -7.51 -13.70
N PRO A 97 -5.54 -8.03 -14.30
CA PRO A 97 -4.42 -7.20 -14.72
C PRO A 97 -4.84 -6.17 -15.76
N THR A 98 -4.41 -4.93 -15.58
CA THR A 98 -4.63 -3.83 -16.54
C THR A 98 -3.34 -3.24 -17.07
N GLY A 99 -2.21 -3.70 -16.55
CA GLY A 99 -0.88 -3.28 -16.95
C GLY A 99 0.18 -4.08 -16.19
N LYS A 100 1.44 -3.68 -16.32
CA LYS A 100 2.56 -4.39 -15.70
C LYS A 100 2.47 -4.38 -14.17
N ASN A 101 1.99 -3.29 -13.59
CA ASN A 101 1.95 -3.07 -12.13
C ASN A 101 0.57 -2.66 -11.63
N SER A 102 -0.47 -2.83 -12.45
CA SER A 102 -1.81 -2.35 -12.10
C SER A 102 -2.87 -3.42 -12.31
N TYR A 103 -3.90 -3.35 -11.49
CA TYR A 103 -5.01 -4.30 -11.47
C TYR A 103 -6.32 -3.55 -11.25
N GLU A 104 -7.40 -4.10 -11.80
CA GLU A 104 -8.76 -3.74 -11.41
C GLU A 104 -9.31 -4.82 -10.48
N VAL A 105 -9.92 -4.39 -9.38
CA VAL A 105 -10.62 -5.28 -8.45
C VAL A 105 -12.10 -5.24 -8.81
N ILE A 106 -12.59 -6.35 -9.32
CA ILE A 106 -13.90 -6.47 -9.97
C ILE A 106 -14.82 -7.34 -9.12
N GLU A 107 -16.07 -6.93 -8.95
CA GLU A 107 -17.07 -7.78 -8.32
C GLU A 107 -17.43 -8.94 -9.26
N ARG A 108 -17.27 -10.18 -8.79
CA ARG A 108 -17.60 -11.39 -9.57
C ARG A 108 -19.06 -11.43 -10.02
N LYS A 109 -19.94 -10.87 -9.21
CA LYS A 109 -21.39 -10.89 -9.42
C LYS A 109 -21.83 -10.14 -10.69
N ASN A 110 -21.21 -8.99 -10.98
CA ASN A 110 -21.68 -8.07 -12.03
C ASN A 110 -20.56 -7.55 -12.93
N ASN A 111 -19.34 -8.01 -12.76
CA ASN A 111 -18.12 -7.55 -13.48
C ASN A 111 -17.87 -6.04 -13.39
N LYS A 112 -18.37 -5.39 -12.35
CA LYS A 112 -18.11 -3.96 -12.12
C LYS A 112 -16.82 -3.76 -11.38
N VAL A 113 -16.03 -2.78 -11.84
CA VAL A 113 -14.80 -2.36 -11.17
C VAL A 113 -15.18 -1.65 -9.87
N LYS A 114 -14.73 -2.20 -8.74
CA LYS A 114 -14.96 -1.58 -7.42
C LYS A 114 -13.76 -0.74 -6.99
N PHE A 115 -12.55 -1.28 -7.16
CA PHE A 115 -11.31 -0.62 -6.77
C PHE A 115 -10.25 -0.84 -7.84
N THR A 116 -9.16 -0.07 -7.74
CA THR A 116 -7.92 -0.33 -8.48
C THR A 116 -6.81 -0.65 -7.49
N ALA A 117 -5.78 -1.34 -7.94
CA ALA A 117 -4.68 -1.79 -7.09
C ALA A 117 -3.38 -1.86 -7.85
N THR A 118 -2.28 -1.94 -7.11
CA THR A 118 -0.95 -2.19 -7.68
C THR A 118 -0.48 -3.59 -7.32
N ARG A 119 0.65 -3.97 -7.90
CA ARG A 119 1.34 -5.21 -7.60
C ARG A 119 1.71 -5.34 -6.12
N VAL A 120 2.06 -4.24 -5.47
CA VAL A 120 2.33 -4.19 -4.02
C VAL A 120 1.09 -4.64 -3.23
N ASP A 121 -0.07 -4.13 -3.58
CA ASP A 121 -1.31 -4.50 -2.91
C ASP A 121 -1.63 -5.98 -3.10
N LEU A 122 -1.38 -6.52 -4.29
CA LEU A 122 -1.59 -7.94 -4.59
C LEU A 122 -0.73 -8.85 -3.71
N VAL A 123 0.50 -8.45 -3.42
CA VAL A 123 1.44 -9.25 -2.61
C VAL A 123 0.85 -9.56 -1.23
N PHE A 124 0.13 -8.63 -0.62
CA PHE A 124 -0.51 -8.86 0.68
C PHE A 124 -1.64 -9.90 0.63
N GLY A 125 -2.20 -10.13 -0.55
CA GLY A 125 -3.22 -11.18 -0.74
C GLY A 125 -2.67 -12.48 -1.31
N SER A 126 -1.46 -12.48 -1.87
CA SER A 126 -0.88 -13.64 -2.57
C SER A 126 0.30 -14.28 -1.83
N ASN A 127 1.08 -13.51 -1.08
CA ASN A 127 2.17 -14.06 -0.25
C ASN A 127 1.57 -14.74 0.99
N SER A 128 1.96 -15.98 1.25
CA SER A 128 1.34 -16.80 2.31
C SER A 128 1.48 -16.17 3.71
N VAL A 129 2.63 -15.59 4.02
CA VAL A 129 2.87 -14.96 5.33
C VAL A 129 2.09 -13.66 5.46
N LEU A 130 2.18 -12.78 4.46
CA LEU A 130 1.49 -11.50 4.48
C LEU A 130 -0.03 -11.66 4.44
N ARG A 131 -0.51 -12.64 3.68
CA ARG A 131 -1.93 -13.00 3.63
C ARG A 131 -2.45 -13.46 4.99
N ALA A 132 -1.67 -14.23 5.73
CA ALA A 132 -2.06 -14.69 7.06
C ALA A 132 -2.31 -13.50 8.00
N TYR A 133 -1.43 -12.50 7.99
CA TYR A 133 -1.63 -11.28 8.77
C TYR A 133 -2.84 -10.47 8.28
N ALA A 134 -3.01 -10.38 6.96
CA ALA A 134 -4.16 -9.70 6.38
C ALA A 134 -5.48 -10.32 6.80
N GLU A 135 -5.56 -11.65 6.82
CA GLU A 135 -6.76 -12.38 7.27
C GLU A 135 -7.07 -12.15 8.75
N VAL A 136 -6.05 -12.06 9.59
CA VAL A 136 -6.23 -11.75 11.02
C VAL A 136 -6.83 -10.35 11.18
N TYR A 137 -6.29 -9.35 10.49
CA TYR A 137 -6.78 -7.98 10.57
C TYR A 137 -8.15 -7.79 9.90
N ALA A 138 -8.53 -8.65 8.96
CA ALA A 138 -9.82 -8.59 8.30
C ALA A 138 -10.99 -9.01 9.18
N GLN A 139 -10.72 -9.69 10.30
CA GLN A 139 -11.76 -10.17 11.21
C GLN A 139 -12.45 -9.02 11.94
N ASP A 140 -13.78 -9.11 12.08
CA ASP A 140 -14.58 -8.06 12.72
C ASP A 140 -14.19 -7.79 14.16
N ASP A 141 -13.83 -8.82 14.92
CA ASP A 141 -13.42 -8.70 16.31
C ASP A 141 -11.98 -8.21 16.49
N ASN A 142 -11.24 -8.01 15.42
CA ASN A 142 -9.86 -7.51 15.43
C ASN A 142 -9.73 -6.05 14.98
N LYS A 143 -10.82 -5.32 14.81
CA LYS A 143 -10.80 -3.91 14.39
C LYS A 143 -10.01 -3.03 15.35
N GLU A 144 -10.26 -3.16 16.65
CA GLU A 144 -9.56 -2.40 17.68
C GLU A 144 -8.09 -2.80 17.77
N LYS A 145 -7.80 -4.10 17.64
CA LYS A 145 -6.43 -4.61 17.60
C LYS A 145 -5.66 -3.99 16.44
N PHE A 146 -6.26 -3.91 15.26
CA PHE A 146 -5.64 -3.29 14.09
C PHE A 146 -5.29 -1.82 14.36
N ILE A 147 -6.23 -1.06 14.91
CA ILE A 147 -6.02 0.36 15.20
C ILE A 147 -4.87 0.54 16.19
N LYS A 148 -4.85 -0.25 17.25
CA LYS A 148 -3.78 -0.22 18.27
C LYS A 148 -2.43 -0.55 17.64
N ASP A 149 -2.36 -1.63 16.88
CA ASP A 149 -1.13 -2.07 16.23
C ASP A 149 -0.62 -1.02 15.23
N PHE A 150 -1.52 -0.38 14.49
CA PHE A 150 -1.15 0.70 13.57
C PHE A 150 -0.55 1.90 14.30
N VAL A 151 -1.18 2.34 15.37
CA VAL A 151 -0.68 3.47 16.18
C VAL A 151 0.69 3.14 16.75
N ASP A 152 0.89 1.92 17.24
CA ASP A 152 2.17 1.47 17.78
C ASP A 152 3.28 1.50 16.70
N VAL A 153 3.00 1.00 15.51
CA VAL A 153 3.96 1.01 14.39
C VAL A 153 4.25 2.44 13.94
N TRP A 154 3.22 3.26 13.80
CA TRP A 154 3.36 4.66 13.41
C TRP A 154 4.24 5.43 14.40
N THR A 155 4.00 5.24 15.69
CA THR A 155 4.80 5.84 16.76
C THR A 155 6.25 5.37 16.70
N LYS A 156 6.47 4.08 16.47
CA LYS A 156 7.80 3.51 16.31
C LYS A 156 8.57 4.20 15.17
N ILE A 157 7.93 4.37 14.02
CA ILE A 157 8.54 5.02 12.86
C ILE A 157 8.87 6.48 13.14
N MET A 158 7.93 7.21 13.74
CA MET A 158 8.15 8.61 14.09
C MET A 158 9.31 8.80 15.07
N ASN A 159 9.53 7.86 15.97
CA ASN A 159 10.62 7.91 16.94
C ASN A 159 11.97 7.49 16.35
N THR A 160 12.00 6.63 15.33
CA THR A 160 13.24 6.13 14.72
C THR A 160 13.65 6.91 13.48
N GLY A 161 12.73 7.61 12.83
CA GLY A 161 12.97 8.39 11.62
C GLY A 161 13.62 9.75 11.88
N LEU A 162 13.92 10.01 13.10
CA LEU A 162 14.54 11.26 13.55
C LEU A 162 15.96 10.99 14.04
#